data_c891f0753b9d8befdf78cb3d03f00c48
#
_entry.id   c891f0753b9d8befdf78cb3d03f00c48
#
_cell.length_a   1.000
_cell.length_b   1.000
_cell.length_c   1.000
_cell.angle_alpha   90.00
_cell.angle_beta   90.00
_cell.angle_gamma   90.00
#
_symmetry.space_group_name_H-M   'P 1'
#
loop_
_entity.id
_entity.type
_entity.pdbx_description
1 polymer ?
#
loop_
_entity_poly.entity_id
_entity_poly.type
_entity_poly.pdbx_seq_one_letter_code
_entity_poly.pdbx_strand_id
1 'polypeptide(L)'
;MAEVDDRIELDWDALEVGETFEKFEYLLTQEMIDTYRKGVMDPEASFPTIAHKVDVRQYNNRYTDAGSVNARCAFHCYNPPVAGKRLTVTAWIADKYLRRGKNYIVTEAVSVDEDGRLIDRVITHELKQPSEVGKKWGG
;
A
#
# COMPACT_ATOMS: atom_id res chain seq x y z
N MET A 1 -10.46 25.63 11.67
CA MET A 1 -11.30 24.45 11.94
C MET A 1 -10.48 23.19 11.87
N ALA A 2 -10.65 22.30 12.83
CA ALA A 2 -10.01 20.99 12.76
C ALA A 2 -10.61 20.20 11.59
N GLU A 3 -9.74 19.53 10.85
CA GLU A 3 -10.15 18.63 9.79
C GLU A 3 -10.85 17.41 10.38
N VAL A 4 -12.02 17.07 9.84
CA VAL A 4 -12.76 15.89 10.30
C VAL A 4 -12.10 14.64 9.72
N ASP A 5 -11.79 13.68 10.57
CA ASP A 5 -11.27 12.40 10.15
C ASP A 5 -12.43 11.49 9.76
N ASP A 6 -12.63 11.29 8.44
CA ASP A 6 -13.69 10.47 7.89
C ASP A 6 -13.33 8.99 7.81
N ARG A 7 -12.14 8.63 8.28
CA ARG A 7 -11.70 7.24 8.21
C ARG A 7 -12.46 6.37 9.21
N ILE A 8 -12.59 5.12 8.84
CA ILE A 8 -13.31 4.11 9.63
C ILE A 8 -12.31 3.38 10.52
N GLU A 9 -12.66 3.19 11.80
CA GLU A 9 -11.87 2.32 12.65
C GLU A 9 -11.92 0.89 12.09
N LEU A 10 -10.74 0.28 11.88
CA LEU A 10 -10.66 -1.07 11.38
C LEU A 10 -11.32 -2.06 12.35
N ASP A 11 -12.27 -2.81 11.81
CA ASP A 11 -12.78 -4.02 12.45
C ASP A 11 -12.26 -5.22 11.66
N TRP A 12 -11.21 -5.86 12.17
CA TRP A 12 -10.54 -6.95 11.48
C TRP A 12 -11.48 -8.12 11.21
N ASP A 13 -12.39 -8.42 12.15
CA ASP A 13 -13.34 -9.52 11.99
C ASP A 13 -14.34 -9.27 10.85
N ALA A 14 -14.77 -8.04 10.69
CA ALA A 14 -15.71 -7.63 9.65
C ALA A 14 -15.05 -7.40 8.29
N LEU A 15 -13.73 -7.25 8.23
CA LEU A 15 -13.01 -7.01 7.00
C LEU A 15 -13.15 -8.18 6.05
N GLU A 16 -13.53 -7.91 4.81
CA GLU A 16 -13.71 -8.96 3.79
C GLU A 16 -12.52 -9.06 2.87
N VAL A 17 -12.07 -10.29 2.63
CA VAL A 17 -11.09 -10.59 1.59
C VAL A 17 -11.71 -10.28 0.23
N GLY A 18 -10.95 -9.59 -0.62
CA GLY A 18 -11.43 -9.12 -1.91
C GLY A 18 -11.95 -7.68 -1.91
N GLU A 19 -12.04 -7.04 -0.73
CA GLU A 19 -12.37 -5.62 -0.66
C GLU A 19 -11.37 -4.82 -1.48
N THR A 20 -11.86 -3.97 -2.39
CA THR A 20 -11.02 -3.13 -3.24
C THR A 20 -10.99 -1.71 -2.71
N PHE A 21 -9.84 -1.07 -2.89
CA PHE A 21 -9.65 0.34 -2.55
C PHE A 21 -9.84 1.22 -3.79
N GLU A 22 -9.99 2.50 -3.56
CA GLU A 22 -10.08 3.47 -4.64
C GLU A 22 -8.78 3.55 -5.42
N LYS A 23 -8.89 3.68 -6.75
CA LYS A 23 -7.72 3.82 -7.60
C LYS A 23 -6.95 5.08 -7.23
N PHE A 24 -5.64 4.98 -7.27
CA PHE A 24 -4.75 6.10 -7.09
C PHE A 24 -4.00 6.35 -8.41
N GLU A 25 -4.07 7.59 -8.88
CA GLU A 25 -3.37 7.97 -10.11
C GLU A 25 -2.38 9.10 -9.82
N TYR A 26 -1.22 9.03 -10.43
CA TYR A 26 -0.24 10.10 -10.34
C TYR A 26 0.60 10.17 -11.61
N LEU A 27 1.14 11.36 -11.88
CA LEU A 27 2.08 11.56 -12.96
C LEU A 27 3.50 11.32 -12.42
N LEU A 28 4.21 10.36 -13.01
CA LEU A 28 5.61 10.15 -12.66
C LEU A 28 6.45 11.22 -13.37
N THR A 29 7.13 12.06 -12.59
CA THR A 29 7.96 13.13 -13.12
C THR A 29 9.44 12.76 -13.09
N GLN A 30 10.22 13.39 -13.95
CA GLN A 30 11.68 13.24 -13.91
C GLN A 30 12.26 13.69 -12.57
N GLU A 31 11.67 14.74 -11.97
CA GLU A 31 12.08 15.22 -10.65
C GLU A 31 11.93 14.13 -9.58
N MET A 32 10.84 13.38 -9.59
CA MET A 32 10.62 12.26 -8.65
C MET A 32 11.72 11.21 -8.81
N ILE A 33 12.05 10.86 -10.03
CA ILE A 33 13.10 9.88 -10.35
C ILE A 33 14.46 10.39 -9.88
N ASP A 34 14.79 11.64 -10.17
CA ASP A 34 16.07 12.25 -9.79
C ASP A 34 16.22 12.35 -8.28
N THR A 35 15.15 12.72 -7.58
CA THR A 35 15.13 12.78 -6.12
C THR A 35 15.39 11.41 -5.50
N TYR A 36 14.75 10.37 -6.04
CA TYR A 36 14.98 9.00 -5.59
C TYR A 36 16.43 8.56 -5.83
N ARG A 37 16.93 8.76 -7.03
CA ARG A 37 18.31 8.39 -7.41
C ARG A 37 19.34 9.07 -6.54
N LYS A 38 19.12 10.35 -6.23
CA LYS A 38 19.99 11.11 -5.33
C LYS A 38 19.93 10.53 -3.91
N GLY A 39 18.74 10.19 -3.44
CA GLY A 39 18.55 9.62 -2.10
C GLY A 39 19.23 8.27 -1.90
N VAL A 40 19.22 7.40 -2.92
CA VAL A 40 19.90 6.10 -2.87
C VAL A 40 21.34 6.15 -3.39
N MET A 41 21.82 7.31 -3.82
CA MET A 41 23.18 7.52 -4.35
C MET A 41 23.50 6.59 -5.54
N ASP A 42 22.52 6.37 -6.41
CA ASP A 42 22.66 5.57 -7.62
C ASP A 42 21.98 6.29 -8.79
N PRO A 43 22.76 6.88 -9.73
CA PRO A 43 22.19 7.64 -10.85
C PRO A 43 21.45 6.80 -11.87
N GLU A 44 21.54 5.46 -11.77
CA GLU A 44 20.87 4.52 -12.69
C GLU A 44 19.77 3.73 -12.01
N ALA A 45 19.46 4.01 -10.75
CA ALA A 45 18.44 3.30 -10.02
C ALA A 45 17.05 3.46 -10.69
N SER A 46 16.33 2.35 -10.83
CA SER A 46 14.94 2.37 -11.29
C SER A 46 14.05 2.89 -10.17
N PHE A 47 13.13 3.78 -10.52
CA PHE A 47 12.18 4.32 -9.54
C PHE A 47 11.22 3.23 -9.08
N PRO A 48 11.19 2.87 -7.79
CA PRO A 48 10.22 1.88 -7.31
C PRO A 48 8.89 2.55 -7.02
N THR A 49 7.81 2.10 -7.64
CA THR A 49 6.49 2.70 -7.39
C THR A 49 6.03 2.47 -5.96
N ILE A 50 6.54 1.42 -5.31
CA ILE A 50 6.32 1.17 -3.88
C ILE A 50 6.82 2.32 -3.00
N ALA A 51 7.71 3.17 -3.51
CA ALA A 51 8.16 4.35 -2.77
C ALA A 51 7.02 5.28 -2.38
N HIS A 52 5.92 5.23 -3.10
CA HIS A 52 4.70 5.95 -2.76
C HIS A 52 3.84 5.22 -1.74
N LYS A 53 4.13 3.96 -1.48
CA LYS A 53 3.37 3.10 -0.56
C LYS A 53 1.87 3.24 -0.77
N VAL A 54 1.48 3.14 -2.02
CA VAL A 54 0.10 3.41 -2.39
C VAL A 54 -0.87 2.40 -1.82
N ASP A 55 -0.44 1.16 -1.63
CA ASP A 55 -1.19 0.14 -0.92
C ASP A 55 -1.50 0.61 0.52
N VAL A 56 -0.48 1.03 1.22
CA VAL A 56 -0.61 1.57 2.59
C VAL A 56 -1.39 2.88 2.58
N ARG A 57 -1.13 3.73 1.60
CA ARG A 57 -1.82 5.01 1.45
C ARG A 57 -3.32 4.81 1.27
N GLN A 58 -3.70 3.92 0.36
CA GLN A 58 -5.11 3.63 0.09
C GLN A 58 -5.79 3.02 1.29
N TYR A 59 -5.13 2.10 1.98
CA TYR A 59 -5.61 1.57 3.25
C TYR A 59 -5.74 2.67 4.30
N ASN A 60 -4.73 3.49 4.48
CA ASN A 60 -4.71 4.56 5.48
C ASN A 60 -5.69 5.69 5.17
N ASN A 61 -6.11 5.83 3.92
CA ASN A 61 -7.15 6.78 3.56
C ASN A 61 -8.55 6.28 3.97
N ARG A 62 -8.72 4.99 4.16
CA ARG A 62 -10.00 4.38 4.52
C ARG A 62 -10.09 4.00 5.99
N TYR A 63 -9.02 3.45 6.56
CA TYR A 63 -9.05 2.85 7.89
C TYR A 63 -8.08 3.50 8.87
N THR A 64 -8.49 3.49 10.15
CA THR A 64 -7.61 3.79 11.27
C THR A 64 -7.39 2.53 12.11
N ASP A 65 -6.22 2.38 12.67
CA ASP A 65 -5.88 1.34 13.64
C ASP A 65 -4.84 1.87 14.64
N ALA A 66 -4.52 1.09 15.66
CA ALA A 66 -3.55 1.51 16.68
C ALA A 66 -2.09 1.44 16.18
N GLY A 67 -1.89 0.86 15.02
CA GLY A 67 -0.57 0.72 14.42
C GLY A 67 -0.44 -0.60 13.70
N SER A 68 0.59 -0.67 12.87
CA SER A 68 0.87 -1.87 12.08
C SER A 68 2.36 -2.13 12.00
N VAL A 69 2.71 -3.39 11.83
CA VAL A 69 4.08 -3.81 11.58
C VAL A 69 4.11 -4.54 10.25
N ASN A 70 4.97 -4.10 9.34
CA ASN A 70 5.20 -4.81 8.09
C ASN A 70 6.00 -6.07 8.38
N ALA A 71 5.33 -7.21 8.32
CA ALA A 71 5.95 -8.49 8.64
C ALA A 71 6.60 -9.14 7.42
N ARG A 72 6.07 -8.88 6.22
CA ARG A 72 6.58 -9.45 4.98
C ARG A 72 6.13 -8.60 3.79
N CYS A 73 7.03 -8.43 2.85
CA CYS A 73 6.73 -7.76 1.59
C CYS A 73 7.34 -8.52 0.43
N ALA A 74 6.55 -8.77 -0.61
CA ALA A 74 7.04 -9.31 -1.88
C ALA A 74 6.82 -8.26 -2.96
N PHE A 75 7.86 -7.96 -3.69
CA PHE A 75 7.85 -6.92 -4.71
C PHE A 75 8.28 -7.50 -6.06
N HIS A 76 7.40 -7.42 -7.05
CA HIS A 76 7.64 -7.95 -8.38
C HIS A 76 7.71 -6.79 -9.38
N CYS A 77 8.85 -6.62 -10.03
CA CYS A 77 9.06 -5.61 -11.05
C CYS A 77 8.96 -6.26 -12.43
N TYR A 78 8.10 -5.71 -13.29
CA TYR A 78 7.87 -6.24 -14.64
C TYR A 78 8.45 -5.34 -15.70
N ASN A 79 8.22 -4.03 -15.60
CA ASN A 79 8.73 -3.04 -16.52
C ASN A 79 9.15 -1.80 -15.74
N PRO A 80 10.25 -1.12 -16.14
CA PRO A 80 10.64 0.12 -15.48
C PRO A 80 9.60 1.22 -15.75
N PRO A 81 9.24 2.02 -14.76
CA PRO A 81 8.38 3.17 -14.98
C PRO A 81 9.13 4.27 -15.73
N VAL A 82 8.44 4.99 -16.58
CA VAL A 82 9.01 6.01 -17.45
C VAL A 82 8.49 7.39 -17.05
N ALA A 83 9.39 8.36 -16.93
CA ALA A 83 9.03 9.75 -16.66
C ALA A 83 8.06 10.31 -17.71
N GLY A 84 7.09 11.09 -17.28
CA GLY A 84 6.06 11.67 -18.14
C GLY A 84 4.84 10.78 -18.32
N LYS A 85 4.87 9.56 -17.81
CA LYS A 85 3.74 8.65 -17.87
C LYS A 85 2.89 8.74 -16.60
N ARG A 86 1.58 8.68 -16.78
CA ARG A 86 0.65 8.58 -15.66
C ARG A 86 0.55 7.13 -15.22
N LEU A 87 0.67 6.91 -13.92
CA LEU A 87 0.55 5.58 -13.32
C LEU A 87 -0.78 5.46 -12.58
N THR A 88 -1.42 4.32 -12.73
CA THR A 88 -2.63 3.97 -12.00
C THR A 88 -2.32 2.80 -11.08
N VAL A 89 -2.66 2.95 -9.81
CA VAL A 89 -2.49 1.91 -8.79
C VAL A 89 -3.85 1.42 -8.36
N THR A 90 -4.03 0.10 -8.42
CA THR A 90 -5.18 -0.58 -7.85
C THR A 90 -4.71 -1.43 -6.68
N ALA A 91 -5.51 -1.48 -5.62
CA ALA A 91 -5.17 -2.22 -4.42
C ALA A 91 -6.41 -2.90 -3.85
N TRP A 92 -6.18 -4.01 -3.15
CA TRP A 92 -7.26 -4.78 -2.54
C TRP A 92 -6.74 -5.58 -1.34
N ILE A 93 -7.68 -6.06 -0.54
CA ILE A 93 -7.38 -7.00 0.55
C ILE A 93 -7.27 -8.39 -0.06
N ALA A 94 -6.07 -8.93 -0.11
CA ALA A 94 -5.81 -10.23 -0.74
C ALA A 94 -6.06 -11.40 0.22
N ASP A 95 -5.85 -11.19 1.52
CA ASP A 95 -6.05 -12.21 2.54
C ASP A 95 -6.10 -11.58 3.93
N LYS A 96 -6.58 -12.33 4.90
CA LYS A 96 -6.41 -12.05 6.32
C LYS A 96 -6.27 -13.37 7.07
N TYR A 97 -5.43 -13.38 8.08
CA TYR A 97 -5.18 -14.61 8.85
C TYR A 97 -4.73 -14.30 10.27
N LEU A 98 -4.92 -15.30 11.12
CA LEU A 98 -4.39 -15.30 12.48
C LEU A 98 -3.11 -16.13 12.52
N ARG A 99 -2.10 -15.61 13.19
CA ARG A 99 -0.88 -16.35 13.45
C ARG A 99 -0.40 -16.02 14.86
N ARG A 100 -0.26 -17.05 15.70
CA ARG A 100 0.15 -16.89 17.08
C ARG A 100 -0.71 -15.88 17.85
N GLY A 101 -2.02 -15.90 17.58
CA GLY A 101 -2.99 -15.02 18.23
C GLY A 101 -2.97 -13.57 17.74
N LYS A 102 -2.26 -13.28 16.65
CA LYS A 102 -2.15 -11.94 16.08
C LYS A 102 -2.85 -11.84 14.73
N ASN A 103 -3.43 -10.69 14.47
CA ASN A 103 -4.23 -10.42 13.28
C ASN A 103 -3.37 -9.86 12.16
N TYR A 104 -3.35 -10.52 11.03
CA TYR A 104 -2.62 -10.08 9.83
C TYR A 104 -3.59 -9.74 8.71
N ILE A 105 -3.23 -8.72 7.95
CA ILE A 105 -3.90 -8.37 6.71
C ILE A 105 -2.86 -8.42 5.59
N VAL A 106 -3.25 -9.03 4.48
CA VAL A 106 -2.45 -9.03 3.26
C VAL A 106 -3.09 -8.07 2.29
N THR A 107 -2.37 -7.03 1.91
CA THR A 107 -2.77 -6.11 0.86
C THR A 107 -1.96 -6.38 -0.40
N GLU A 108 -2.58 -6.19 -1.53
CA GLU A 108 -1.93 -6.34 -2.82
C GLU A 108 -2.21 -5.08 -3.65
N ALA A 109 -1.19 -4.56 -4.31
CA ALA A 109 -1.31 -3.38 -5.16
C ALA A 109 -0.56 -3.62 -6.47
N VAL A 110 -1.14 -3.12 -7.56
CA VAL A 110 -0.60 -3.26 -8.91
C VAL A 110 -0.54 -1.89 -9.56
N SER A 111 0.60 -1.56 -10.15
CA SER A 111 0.80 -0.32 -10.90
C SER A 111 0.85 -0.60 -12.38
N VAL A 112 0.06 0.16 -13.15
CA VAL A 112 -0.01 0.09 -14.61
C VAL A 112 0.16 1.49 -15.16
N ASP A 113 0.93 1.66 -16.24
CA ASP A 113 1.07 2.97 -16.86
C ASP A 113 -0.08 3.29 -17.83
N GLU A 114 -0.10 4.51 -18.37
CA GLU A 114 -1.14 4.98 -19.25
C GLU A 114 -1.23 4.21 -20.58
N ASP A 115 -0.17 3.49 -20.95
CA ASP A 115 -0.14 2.66 -22.15
C ASP A 115 -0.58 1.20 -21.87
N GLY A 116 -1.01 0.92 -20.64
CA GLY A 116 -1.44 -0.40 -20.22
C GLY A 116 -0.29 -1.34 -19.86
N ARG A 117 0.95 -0.85 -19.74
CA ARG A 117 2.08 -1.68 -19.34
C ARG A 117 2.04 -1.95 -17.85
N LEU A 118 2.18 -3.22 -17.49
CA LEU A 118 2.31 -3.63 -16.10
C LEU A 118 3.69 -3.22 -15.58
N ILE A 119 3.72 -2.38 -14.58
CA ILE A 119 4.97 -1.85 -14.01
C ILE A 119 5.45 -2.75 -12.88
N ASP A 120 4.65 -2.89 -11.84
CA ASP A 120 5.01 -3.69 -10.68
C ASP A 120 3.79 -4.15 -9.90
N ARG A 121 4.07 -5.03 -8.95
CA ARG A 121 3.09 -5.58 -8.02
C ARG A 121 3.73 -5.74 -6.67
N VAL A 122 3.06 -5.35 -5.63
CA VAL A 122 3.50 -5.52 -4.26
C VAL A 122 2.46 -6.28 -3.45
N ILE A 123 2.93 -7.20 -2.63
CA ILE A 123 2.12 -7.95 -1.68
C ILE A 123 2.70 -7.70 -0.30
N THR A 124 1.92 -7.14 0.60
CA THR A 124 2.37 -6.74 1.93
C THR A 124 1.56 -7.47 2.98
N HIS A 125 2.25 -8.12 3.91
CA HIS A 125 1.65 -8.73 5.09
C HIS A 125 1.91 -7.81 6.27
N GLU A 126 0.84 -7.28 6.86
CA GLU A 126 0.95 -6.39 7.99
C GLU A 126 0.20 -6.93 9.19
N LEU A 127 0.89 -6.93 10.34
CA LEU A 127 0.25 -7.16 11.63
C LEU A 127 -0.50 -5.90 12.00
N LYS A 128 -1.80 -6.02 12.27
CA LYS A 128 -2.65 -4.91 12.68
C LYS A 128 -3.02 -5.04 14.14
N GLN A 129 -3.18 -3.90 14.81
CA GLN A 129 -3.57 -3.86 16.21
C GLN A 129 -4.89 -3.08 16.36
N PRO A 130 -5.76 -3.50 17.30
CA PRO A 130 -6.97 -2.74 17.60
C PRO A 130 -6.63 -1.35 18.10
N SER A 131 -7.51 -0.39 17.84
CA SER A 131 -7.31 1.01 18.22
C SER A 131 -7.38 1.22 19.74
N GLU A 132 -8.00 0.31 20.46
CA GLU A 132 -8.08 0.36 21.92
C GLU A 132 -7.08 -0.59 22.56
N VAL A 133 -6.37 -0.09 23.58
CA VAL A 133 -5.44 -0.91 24.34
C VAL A 133 -6.19 -2.04 25.05
N GLY A 134 -5.73 -3.26 24.87
CA GLY A 134 -6.35 -4.46 25.44
C GLY A 134 -7.51 -5.04 24.64
N LYS A 135 -8.02 -4.33 23.65
CA LYS A 135 -9.02 -4.87 22.73
C LYS A 135 -8.40 -5.96 21.88
N LYS A 136 -9.13 -7.03 21.67
CA LYS A 136 -8.70 -8.12 20.79
C LYS A 136 -9.60 -8.19 19.57
N TRP A 137 -8.99 -8.42 18.41
CA TRP A 137 -9.69 -8.80 17.20
C TRP A 137 -9.48 -10.30 16.95
N GLY A 138 -10.44 -10.91 16.31
CA GLY A 138 -10.27 -12.23 15.75
C GLY A 138 -10.03 -13.34 16.77
N GLY A 139 -10.84 -13.39 17.73
CA GLY A 139 -10.95 -14.51 18.61
C GLY A 139 -9.92 -14.77 19.64
#